data_9504d9866f518431e54c197692a36a47
#
_entry.id   9504d9866f518431e54c197692a36a47
#
_cell.length_a   1.000
_cell.length_b   1.000
_cell.length_c   1.000
_cell.angle_alpha   90.00
_cell.angle_beta   90.00
_cell.angle_gamma   90.00
#
_symmetry.space_group_name_H-M   'P 1'
#
loop_
_entity.id
_entity.type
_entity.pdbx_description
1 polymer ?
#
loop_
_entity_poly.entity_id
_entity_poly.type
_entity_poly.pdbx_seq_one_letter_code
_entity_poly.pdbx_strand_id
1 'polypeptide(L)'
;MALQRRPLCKEKSCHLGLGRPRGPLRQAIDGGGALAGTFTRNPGKTAKSSGGEEDDEMKKLVNDPARVVGDALAGVAAAHPSLRVDPELRIVYRRDAPVPGKVGLVSGGGSGHEPLHSGFVGRGMLDAACAGEIFTSPTPDQIRAATSSVDSGAGVLQIVKNYTGDVMNFEMAAELAENSGTRVATVVTNDDVAVQDSLYTAGRRGVGVTVLVEKICGAAAERGLDLAAVAAIGQKVNGMGRSMGMALTSCTIPAAGKPTFELGEVEMEIGIGIHGEPGRYREPLAGAAHVAERLVEPVLLDLPFRSGDGVLAFVNGMGGTPLIELYLMFGEVQRILAGHGVTVERSLVGSYITSLEMAGCSITLLKLDDELVRLWDAPVVTPGLRWGG
;
A
#
# COMPACT_ATOMS: atom_id res chain seq x y z
N MET A 1 -28.06 -23.71 54.49
CA MET A 1 -29.36 -24.35 54.23
C MET A 1 -29.51 -24.47 52.71
N ALA A 2 -29.57 -25.76 52.26
CA ALA A 2 -30.03 -26.33 50.98
C ALA A 2 -29.40 -25.78 49.68
N LEU A 3 -28.43 -26.40 49.14
CA LEU A 3 -28.29 -27.56 48.23
C LEU A 3 -29.54 -27.92 47.41
N GLN A 4 -29.47 -27.67 46.11
CA GLN A 4 -30.14 -28.55 45.15
C GLN A 4 -29.26 -28.78 43.90
N ARG A 5 -29.07 -30.10 43.64
CA ARG A 5 -28.30 -30.72 42.56
C ARG A 5 -29.19 -31.01 41.34
N ARG A 6 -28.63 -30.79 40.15
CA ARG A 6 -28.67 -31.58 38.90
C ARG A 6 -29.98 -32.28 38.45
N PRO A 7 -30.14 -32.53 37.11
CA PRO A 7 -29.46 -33.70 36.52
C PRO A 7 -28.90 -33.49 35.11
N LEU A 8 -27.93 -34.37 34.83
CA LEU A 8 -27.34 -34.79 33.55
C LEU A 8 -28.41 -35.35 32.60
N CYS A 9 -28.32 -35.08 31.33
CA CYS A 9 -28.98 -35.85 30.28
C CYS A 9 -27.96 -36.37 29.26
N LYS A 10 -28.19 -37.66 28.99
CA LYS A 10 -27.33 -38.66 28.32
C LYS A 10 -27.10 -38.40 26.83
N GLU A 11 -25.96 -38.93 26.39
CA GLU A 11 -25.59 -39.28 25.04
C GLU A 11 -26.72 -40.01 24.27
N LYS A 12 -26.90 -39.64 23.01
CA LYS A 12 -27.44 -40.53 21.99
C LYS A 12 -26.52 -40.53 20.78
N SER A 13 -25.79 -41.61 20.66
CA SER A 13 -25.15 -42.08 19.45
C SER A 13 -26.19 -42.35 18.37
N CYS A 14 -26.01 -41.79 17.17
CA CYS A 14 -26.65 -42.26 15.97
C CYS A 14 -25.59 -42.75 14.99
N HIS A 15 -25.48 -44.06 14.90
CA HIS A 15 -24.90 -44.77 13.79
C HIS A 15 -25.82 -44.70 12.57
N LEU A 16 -25.28 -44.33 11.43
CA LEU A 16 -25.82 -44.64 10.10
C LEU A 16 -24.57 -44.74 9.21
N GLY A 17 -24.14 -45.88 8.75
CA GLY A 17 -24.81 -46.77 7.83
C GLY A 17 -24.01 -46.65 6.53
N LEU A 18 -22.92 -47.47 6.43
CA LEU A 18 -22.12 -47.67 5.22
C LEU A 18 -22.99 -48.24 4.09
N GLY A 19 -23.04 -47.58 2.95
CA GLY A 19 -23.52 -48.12 1.70
C GLY A 19 -22.55 -47.84 0.57
N ARG A 20 -21.68 -48.78 0.26
CA ARG A 20 -20.97 -48.86 -1.03
C ARG A 20 -21.84 -49.60 -2.05
N PRO A 21 -21.83 -49.21 -3.31
CA PRO A 21 -21.87 -50.17 -4.38
C PRO A 21 -20.54 -50.18 -5.17
N ARG A 22 -20.02 -51.41 -5.30
CA ARG A 22 -19.05 -51.82 -6.29
C ARG A 22 -19.75 -52.02 -7.63
N GLY A 23 -19.05 -51.71 -8.72
CA GLY A 23 -19.35 -52.25 -10.04
C GLY A 23 -18.35 -51.70 -11.06
N PRO A 24 -17.72 -52.60 -11.86
CA PRO A 24 -16.59 -52.26 -12.69
C PRO A 24 -17.03 -51.91 -14.12
N LEU A 25 -16.36 -50.94 -14.74
CA LEU A 25 -16.36 -50.80 -16.21
C LEU A 25 -14.92 -50.75 -16.70
N ARG A 26 -14.44 -51.91 -17.14
CA ARG A 26 -13.39 -52.04 -18.17
C ARG A 26 -14.06 -51.90 -19.52
N GLN A 27 -13.48 -51.09 -20.40
CA GLN A 27 -13.24 -51.38 -21.83
C GLN A 27 -12.54 -50.18 -22.43
N ALA A 28 -11.33 -50.34 -22.73
CA ALA A 28 -10.61 -50.38 -24.00
C ALA A 28 -11.23 -49.47 -25.08
N ILE A 29 -10.52 -48.40 -25.42
CA ILE A 29 -10.55 -47.83 -26.77
C ILE A 29 -9.09 -47.67 -27.23
N ASP A 30 -8.64 -48.65 -28.01
CA ASP A 30 -7.61 -48.47 -29.04
C ASP A 30 -8.19 -47.56 -30.14
N GLY A 31 -7.44 -46.60 -30.61
CA GLY A 31 -7.84 -45.75 -31.72
C GLY A 31 -6.78 -44.69 -31.98
N GLY A 32 -5.69 -45.08 -32.62
CA GLY A 32 -4.66 -44.18 -33.10
C GLY A 32 -5.23 -43.20 -34.13
N GLY A 33 -4.85 -41.95 -33.99
CA GLY A 33 -5.11 -40.89 -34.94
C GLY A 33 -4.06 -39.80 -34.75
N ALA A 34 -2.90 -39.99 -35.34
CA ALA A 34 -1.86 -38.98 -35.46
C ALA A 34 -2.36 -37.88 -36.41
N LEU A 35 -2.73 -36.73 -35.88
CA LEU A 35 -2.85 -35.52 -36.69
C LEU A 35 -1.51 -34.77 -36.63
N ALA A 36 -0.63 -35.12 -37.57
CA ALA A 36 0.54 -34.32 -37.92
C ALA A 36 0.08 -33.04 -38.60
N GLY A 37 -0.07 -31.99 -37.82
CA GLY A 37 -0.23 -30.60 -38.34
C GLY A 37 1.13 -30.15 -38.85
N THR A 38 1.37 -30.23 -40.14
CA THR A 38 2.49 -29.61 -40.82
C THR A 38 2.41 -28.11 -40.73
N PHE A 39 3.23 -27.52 -39.89
CA PHE A 39 3.53 -26.08 -39.97
C PHE A 39 4.36 -25.82 -41.25
N THR A 40 3.72 -25.37 -42.29
CA THR A 40 4.39 -24.81 -43.48
C THR A 40 5.11 -23.53 -43.10
N ARG A 41 6.43 -23.59 -43.02
CA ARG A 41 7.29 -22.42 -43.05
C ARG A 41 7.10 -21.69 -44.36
N ASN A 42 6.66 -20.44 -44.30
CA ASN A 42 6.61 -19.53 -45.41
C ASN A 42 8.02 -18.95 -45.62
N PRO A 43 8.71 -19.27 -46.75
CA PRO A 43 10.02 -18.69 -47.04
C PRO A 43 9.79 -17.45 -47.89
N GLY A 44 9.98 -16.27 -47.33
CA GLY A 44 10.00 -15.08 -48.14
C GLY A 44 9.77 -13.76 -47.43
N LYS A 45 10.72 -13.32 -46.64
CA LYS A 45 11.04 -11.90 -46.52
C LYS A 45 12.55 -11.74 -46.46
N THR A 46 13.09 -11.25 -47.55
CA THR A 46 14.46 -10.78 -47.71
C THR A 46 14.79 -9.73 -46.66
N ALA A 47 15.89 -9.93 -45.96
CA ALA A 47 16.47 -8.96 -45.06
C ALA A 47 16.69 -7.62 -45.80
N LYS A 48 16.03 -6.56 -45.37
CA LYS A 48 16.48 -5.20 -45.55
C LYS A 48 17.15 -4.77 -44.28
N SER A 49 18.47 -4.67 -44.32
CA SER A 49 19.29 -3.95 -43.38
C SER A 49 18.98 -2.46 -43.48
N SER A 50 18.21 -1.96 -42.56
CA SER A 50 18.15 -0.54 -42.22
C SER A 50 18.27 -0.49 -40.72
N GLY A 51 19.31 0.17 -40.20
CA GLY A 51 19.50 0.46 -38.80
C GLY A 51 18.26 1.24 -38.29
N GLY A 52 17.32 0.53 -37.73
CA GLY A 52 16.26 1.04 -36.87
C GLY A 52 16.67 0.66 -35.48
N GLU A 53 16.63 1.61 -34.57
CA GLU A 53 16.54 1.34 -33.15
C GLU A 53 15.50 0.22 -32.99
N GLU A 54 15.92 -0.92 -32.44
CA GLU A 54 14.96 -1.90 -31.94
C GLU A 54 14.16 -1.11 -30.91
N ASP A 55 12.90 -0.81 -31.24
CA ASP A 55 11.88 -0.46 -30.25
C ASP A 55 11.83 -1.65 -29.31
N ASP A 56 12.55 -1.55 -28.19
CA ASP A 56 12.56 -2.55 -27.13
C ASP A 56 11.16 -2.51 -26.54
N GLU A 57 10.27 -3.38 -27.06
CA GLU A 57 8.85 -3.41 -26.77
C GLU A 57 8.69 -3.67 -25.27
N MET A 58 8.35 -2.61 -24.52
CA MET A 58 8.26 -2.63 -23.06
C MET A 58 7.32 -3.72 -22.59
N LYS A 59 7.84 -4.68 -21.84
CA LYS A 59 7.10 -5.84 -21.33
C LYS A 59 6.18 -5.47 -20.15
N LYS A 60 5.14 -4.64 -20.40
CA LYS A 60 4.13 -4.21 -19.43
C LYS A 60 2.73 -4.32 -19.97
N LEU A 61 1.73 -4.49 -19.09
CA LEU A 61 0.30 -4.50 -19.44
C LEU A 61 -0.22 -3.06 -19.55
N VAL A 62 0.26 -2.34 -20.55
CA VAL A 62 -0.15 -0.96 -20.85
C VAL A 62 -0.54 -0.86 -22.33
N ASN A 63 -1.52 -0.01 -22.65
CA ASN A 63 -1.89 0.28 -24.03
C ASN A 63 -1.05 1.43 -24.59
N ASP A 64 -1.05 2.55 -23.87
CA ASP A 64 -0.32 3.77 -24.21
C ASP A 64 0.33 4.31 -22.92
N PRO A 65 1.66 4.44 -22.88
CA PRO A 65 2.38 4.97 -21.73
C PRO A 65 1.87 6.33 -21.24
N ALA A 66 1.39 7.19 -22.14
CA ALA A 66 0.85 8.51 -21.78
C ALA A 66 -0.55 8.43 -21.12
N ARG A 67 -1.24 7.30 -21.23
CA ARG A 67 -2.62 7.11 -20.74
C ARG A 67 -2.73 6.19 -19.53
N VAL A 68 -1.63 5.65 -19.04
CA VAL A 68 -1.61 4.61 -17.98
C VAL A 68 -2.46 5.01 -16.77
N VAL A 69 -2.29 6.22 -16.26
CA VAL A 69 -3.02 6.69 -15.06
C VAL A 69 -4.52 6.81 -15.36
N GLY A 70 -4.91 7.42 -16.48
CA GLY A 70 -6.31 7.56 -16.87
C GLY A 70 -7.00 6.21 -17.10
N ASP A 71 -6.34 5.30 -17.83
CA ASP A 71 -6.86 3.96 -18.10
C ASP A 71 -6.98 3.12 -16.81
N ALA A 72 -6.01 3.23 -15.89
CA ALA A 72 -6.07 2.58 -14.58
C ALA A 72 -7.23 3.12 -13.73
N LEU A 73 -7.44 4.43 -13.68
CA LEU A 73 -8.56 5.05 -12.95
C LEU A 73 -9.92 4.68 -13.53
N ALA A 74 -10.04 4.53 -14.85
CA ALA A 74 -11.24 4.00 -15.48
C ALA A 74 -11.50 2.54 -15.03
N GLY A 75 -10.45 1.73 -14.92
CA GLY A 75 -10.53 0.39 -14.35
C GLY A 75 -10.99 0.38 -12.90
N VAL A 76 -10.46 1.28 -12.07
CA VAL A 76 -10.87 1.45 -10.67
C VAL A 76 -12.36 1.80 -10.58
N ALA A 77 -12.84 2.75 -11.38
CA ALA A 77 -14.25 3.13 -11.42
C ALA A 77 -15.17 1.95 -11.79
N ALA A 78 -14.76 1.15 -12.77
CA ALA A 78 -15.51 -0.02 -13.21
C ALA A 78 -15.54 -1.14 -12.17
N ALA A 79 -14.41 -1.37 -11.48
CA ALA A 79 -14.26 -2.45 -10.50
C ALA A 79 -14.93 -2.14 -9.14
N HIS A 80 -15.05 -0.85 -8.80
CA HIS A 80 -15.48 -0.42 -7.45
C HIS A 80 -16.66 0.56 -7.50
N PRO A 81 -17.92 0.08 -7.61
CA PRO A 81 -19.12 0.93 -7.69
C PRO A 81 -19.35 1.84 -6.46
N SER A 82 -18.68 1.56 -5.33
CA SER A 82 -18.69 2.39 -4.12
C SER A 82 -17.86 3.66 -4.24
N LEU A 83 -17.08 3.79 -5.32
CA LEU A 83 -16.27 4.96 -5.62
C LEU A 83 -16.90 5.80 -6.73
N ARG A 84 -16.54 7.07 -6.78
CA ARG A 84 -16.74 7.99 -7.88
C ARG A 84 -15.37 8.48 -8.34
N VAL A 85 -15.09 8.43 -9.62
CA VAL A 85 -13.84 8.92 -10.21
C VAL A 85 -14.16 10.12 -11.10
N ASP A 86 -13.39 11.18 -10.91
CA ASP A 86 -13.33 12.30 -11.84
C ASP A 86 -12.14 12.03 -12.79
N PRO A 87 -12.40 11.75 -14.07
CA PRO A 87 -11.35 11.38 -15.01
C PRO A 87 -10.52 12.58 -15.50
N GLU A 88 -11.07 13.81 -15.44
CA GLU A 88 -10.38 15.02 -15.88
C GLU A 88 -9.40 15.50 -14.83
N LEU A 89 -9.85 15.52 -13.57
CA LEU A 89 -9.02 15.91 -12.42
C LEU A 89 -8.27 14.72 -11.83
N ARG A 90 -8.51 13.49 -12.30
CA ARG A 90 -7.90 12.25 -11.76
C ARG A 90 -8.04 12.13 -10.25
N ILE A 91 -9.26 12.37 -9.75
CA ILE A 91 -9.59 12.29 -8.34
C ILE A 91 -10.52 11.11 -8.11
N VAL A 92 -10.21 10.29 -7.12
CA VAL A 92 -11.07 9.21 -6.63
C VAL A 92 -11.74 9.69 -5.35
N TYR A 93 -13.07 9.58 -5.28
CA TYR A 93 -13.90 9.93 -4.14
C TYR A 93 -14.66 8.72 -3.61
N ARG A 94 -14.89 8.65 -2.33
CA ARG A 94 -15.97 7.78 -1.84
C ARG A 94 -17.32 8.35 -2.33
N ARG A 95 -18.23 7.45 -2.70
CA ARG A 95 -19.47 7.84 -3.38
C ARG A 95 -20.39 8.72 -2.52
N ASP A 96 -20.36 8.53 -1.20
CA ASP A 96 -21.17 9.24 -0.22
C ASP A 96 -20.51 10.52 0.34
N ALA A 97 -19.33 10.91 -0.17
CA ALA A 97 -18.72 12.19 0.20
C ALA A 97 -19.44 13.38 -0.45
N PRO A 98 -19.55 14.54 0.26
CA PRO A 98 -19.13 14.78 1.64
C PRO A 98 -20.05 14.10 2.66
N VAL A 99 -19.49 13.54 3.72
CA VAL A 99 -20.28 12.90 4.80
C VAL A 99 -20.67 13.96 5.84
N PRO A 100 -21.97 14.22 6.07
CA PRO A 100 -22.41 15.30 6.96
C PRO A 100 -21.81 15.22 8.36
N GLY A 101 -21.23 16.34 8.83
CA GLY A 101 -20.65 16.47 10.17
C GLY A 101 -19.32 15.73 10.39
N LYS A 102 -18.79 15.03 9.37
CA LYS A 102 -17.53 14.31 9.45
C LYS A 102 -16.39 15.18 8.87
N VAL A 103 -15.23 15.16 9.50
CA VAL A 103 -13.99 15.70 8.93
C VAL A 103 -13.65 14.94 7.65
N GLY A 104 -13.50 15.65 6.53
CA GLY A 104 -13.04 15.08 5.27
C GLY A 104 -11.56 14.71 5.33
N LEU A 105 -11.17 13.58 4.74
CA LEU A 105 -9.77 13.18 4.62
C LEU A 105 -9.35 13.15 3.15
N VAL A 106 -8.30 13.89 2.82
CA VAL A 106 -7.72 13.94 1.47
C VAL A 106 -6.25 13.57 1.53
N SER A 107 -5.81 12.74 0.63
CA SER A 107 -4.41 12.46 0.36
C SER A 107 -4.17 12.41 -1.14
N GLY A 108 -2.93 12.19 -1.55
CA GLY A 108 -2.55 12.07 -2.94
C GLY A 108 -1.05 12.03 -3.11
N GLY A 109 -0.64 11.76 -4.32
CA GLY A 109 0.75 11.64 -4.70
C GLY A 109 0.85 11.09 -6.13
N GLY A 110 2.06 10.78 -6.57
CA GLY A 110 2.29 10.11 -7.83
C GLY A 110 1.60 8.75 -7.88
N SER A 111 1.09 8.39 -9.06
CA SER A 111 0.66 7.02 -9.36
C SER A 111 1.87 6.08 -9.44
N GLY A 112 1.64 4.77 -9.40
CA GLY A 112 2.70 3.75 -9.37
C GLY A 112 2.97 3.17 -7.98
N HIS A 113 2.22 3.62 -6.98
CA HIS A 113 2.31 3.17 -5.60
C HIS A 113 1.09 2.36 -5.14
N GLU A 114 0.22 1.96 -6.06
CA GLU A 114 -1.06 1.32 -5.76
C GLU A 114 -0.92 0.12 -4.80
N PRO A 115 -1.89 0.00 -3.87
CA PRO A 115 -3.17 0.71 -3.71
C PRO A 115 -3.09 2.14 -3.14
N LEU A 116 -1.93 2.62 -2.69
CA LEU A 116 -1.76 3.98 -2.19
C LEU A 116 -1.96 4.98 -3.35
N HIS A 117 -2.78 6.00 -3.28
CA HIS A 117 -3.75 6.42 -2.28
C HIS A 117 -5.17 6.01 -2.67
N SER A 118 -5.44 5.86 -3.99
CA SER A 118 -6.79 5.64 -4.58
C SER A 118 -7.47 4.38 -4.04
N GLY A 119 -6.71 3.32 -3.78
CA GLY A 119 -7.21 2.08 -3.19
C GLY A 119 -7.60 2.20 -1.72
N PHE A 120 -7.30 3.29 -1.05
CA PHE A 120 -7.65 3.57 0.34
C PHE A 120 -8.81 4.57 0.49
N VAL A 121 -9.45 4.93 -0.61
CA VAL A 121 -10.68 5.73 -0.58
C VAL A 121 -11.86 4.86 -0.17
N GLY A 122 -12.53 5.25 0.92
CA GLY A 122 -13.70 4.56 1.43
C GLY A 122 -13.88 4.73 2.93
N ARG A 123 -14.92 4.08 3.46
CA ARG A 123 -15.27 4.17 4.89
C ARG A 123 -14.12 3.72 5.78
N GLY A 124 -13.76 4.53 6.75
CA GLY A 124 -12.71 4.26 7.74
C GLY A 124 -11.29 4.59 7.28
N MET A 125 -11.14 5.21 6.08
CA MET A 125 -9.90 5.78 5.56
C MET A 125 -10.17 7.11 4.83
N LEU A 126 -9.70 7.28 3.59
CA LEU A 126 -9.82 8.53 2.83
C LEU A 126 -11.22 8.78 2.30
N ASP A 127 -11.61 10.05 2.19
CA ASP A 127 -12.81 10.51 1.47
C ASP A 127 -12.49 10.84 0.00
N ALA A 128 -11.26 11.31 -0.27
CA ALA A 128 -10.75 11.48 -1.63
C ALA A 128 -9.24 11.25 -1.73
N ALA A 129 -8.79 10.84 -2.93
CA ALA A 129 -7.39 10.74 -3.29
C ALA A 129 -7.13 11.36 -4.66
N CYS A 130 -6.06 12.17 -4.74
CA CYS A 130 -5.60 12.80 -5.97
C CYS A 130 -4.48 11.96 -6.60
N ALA A 131 -4.70 11.45 -7.82
CA ALA A 131 -3.71 10.67 -8.55
C ALA A 131 -2.90 11.59 -9.48
N GLY A 132 -1.63 11.77 -9.17
CA GLY A 132 -0.67 12.44 -10.07
C GLY A 132 -0.23 11.51 -11.21
N GLU A 133 0.63 12.00 -12.09
CA GLU A 133 1.34 11.15 -13.06
C GLU A 133 2.23 10.14 -12.33
N ILE A 134 2.76 9.15 -13.06
CA ILE A 134 3.63 8.14 -12.46
C ILE A 134 4.80 8.83 -11.73
N PHE A 135 4.91 8.60 -10.42
CA PHE A 135 5.90 9.18 -9.52
C PHE A 135 5.96 10.71 -9.49
N THR A 136 4.87 11.37 -9.86
CA THR A 136 4.79 12.84 -9.93
C THR A 136 3.60 13.34 -9.11
N SER A 137 3.83 14.36 -8.30
CA SER A 137 2.82 14.96 -7.42
C SER A 137 1.58 15.45 -8.18
N PRO A 138 0.36 15.34 -7.61
CA PRO A 138 -0.84 15.95 -8.16
C PRO A 138 -0.73 17.48 -8.13
N THR A 139 -1.48 18.16 -9.01
CA THR A 139 -1.45 19.62 -9.07
C THR A 139 -2.25 20.25 -7.93
N PRO A 140 -1.95 21.52 -7.55
CA PRO A 140 -2.72 22.24 -6.53
C PRO A 140 -4.22 22.33 -6.84
N ASP A 141 -4.60 22.47 -8.10
CA ASP A 141 -6.01 22.53 -8.52
C ASP A 141 -6.75 21.23 -8.28
N GLN A 142 -6.11 20.07 -8.55
CA GLN A 142 -6.66 18.75 -8.22
C GLN A 142 -6.90 18.63 -6.70
N ILE A 143 -5.90 18.96 -5.90
CA ILE A 143 -5.94 18.85 -4.44
C ILE A 143 -7.02 19.79 -3.87
N ARG A 144 -7.08 21.05 -4.35
CA ARG A 144 -8.10 22.01 -3.96
C ARG A 144 -9.50 21.52 -4.28
N ALA A 145 -9.71 20.98 -5.50
CA ALA A 145 -11.00 20.43 -5.91
C ALA A 145 -11.43 19.26 -5.03
N ALA A 146 -10.50 18.34 -4.71
CA ALA A 146 -10.76 17.23 -3.80
C ALA A 146 -11.12 17.74 -2.39
N THR A 147 -10.34 18.68 -1.85
CA THR A 147 -10.54 19.27 -0.52
C THR A 147 -11.91 19.93 -0.40
N SER A 148 -12.28 20.78 -1.37
CA SER A 148 -13.59 21.44 -1.36
C SER A 148 -14.76 20.45 -1.52
N SER A 149 -14.57 19.37 -2.29
CA SER A 149 -15.63 18.39 -2.56
C SER A 149 -15.96 17.49 -1.38
N VAL A 150 -15.05 17.29 -0.43
CA VAL A 150 -15.25 16.43 0.74
C VAL A 150 -15.55 17.21 2.03
N ASP A 151 -15.48 18.53 1.99
CA ASP A 151 -15.80 19.36 3.14
C ASP A 151 -17.33 19.38 3.40
N SER A 152 -17.72 18.91 4.57
CA SER A 152 -19.10 18.96 5.06
C SER A 152 -19.36 20.19 5.98
N GLY A 153 -18.39 21.11 6.08
CA GLY A 153 -18.35 22.16 7.09
C GLY A 153 -17.64 21.75 8.39
N ALA A 154 -17.21 20.50 8.51
CA ALA A 154 -16.40 20.03 9.63
C ALA A 154 -14.91 20.30 9.45
N GLY A 155 -14.48 20.68 8.24
CA GLY A 155 -13.10 20.89 7.82
C GLY A 155 -12.50 19.62 7.19
N VAL A 156 -11.29 19.77 6.65
CA VAL A 156 -10.59 18.72 5.92
C VAL A 156 -9.18 18.51 6.46
N LEU A 157 -8.82 17.27 6.74
CA LEU A 157 -7.44 16.86 7.01
C LEU A 157 -6.77 16.45 5.70
N GLN A 158 -5.66 17.09 5.36
CA GLN A 158 -4.75 16.68 4.30
C GLN A 158 -3.64 15.80 4.88
N ILE A 159 -3.42 14.62 4.31
CA ILE A 159 -2.34 13.70 4.68
C ILE A 159 -1.35 13.68 3.52
N VAL A 160 -0.12 14.11 3.78
CA VAL A 160 0.89 14.42 2.76
C VAL A 160 2.16 13.64 3.03
N LYS A 161 2.68 12.95 2.03
CA LYS A 161 4.03 12.38 2.10
C LYS A 161 5.05 13.49 1.99
N ASN A 162 6.09 13.46 2.80
CA ASN A 162 7.16 14.45 2.75
C ASN A 162 8.04 14.26 1.49
N TYR A 163 7.55 14.79 0.37
CA TYR A 163 8.28 15.01 -0.88
C TYR A 163 8.04 16.46 -1.30
N THR A 164 9.07 17.14 -1.78
CA THR A 164 9.01 18.58 -2.04
C THR A 164 7.82 18.99 -2.90
N GLY A 165 7.55 18.24 -3.98
CA GLY A 165 6.41 18.52 -4.86
C GLY A 165 5.06 18.32 -4.17
N ASP A 166 4.90 17.23 -3.40
CA ASP A 166 3.68 16.96 -2.64
C ASP A 166 3.45 18.08 -1.60
N VAL A 167 4.46 18.39 -0.79
CA VAL A 167 4.35 19.42 0.27
C VAL A 167 3.95 20.76 -0.33
N MET A 168 4.67 21.26 -1.34
CA MET A 168 4.38 22.55 -1.97
C MET A 168 2.98 22.61 -2.59
N ASN A 169 2.56 21.56 -3.29
CA ASN A 169 1.27 21.53 -3.97
C ASN A 169 0.10 21.42 -2.99
N PHE A 170 0.25 20.66 -1.91
CA PHE A 170 -0.75 20.56 -0.84
C PHE A 170 -0.85 21.85 -0.02
N GLU A 171 0.27 22.51 0.30
CA GLU A 171 0.28 23.82 0.97
C GLU A 171 -0.46 24.88 0.14
N MET A 172 -0.15 24.99 -1.15
CA MET A 172 -0.84 25.90 -2.06
C MET A 172 -2.34 25.59 -2.15
N ALA A 173 -2.71 24.33 -2.23
CA ALA A 173 -4.11 23.91 -2.28
C ALA A 173 -4.84 24.21 -0.96
N ALA A 174 -4.18 24.06 0.20
CA ALA A 174 -4.73 24.41 1.50
C ALA A 174 -5.03 25.91 1.59
N GLU A 175 -4.09 26.78 1.23
CA GLU A 175 -4.29 28.24 1.20
C GLU A 175 -5.47 28.64 0.29
N LEU A 176 -5.57 28.03 -0.89
CA LEU A 176 -6.68 28.30 -1.82
C LEU A 176 -8.04 27.82 -1.27
N ALA A 177 -8.07 26.68 -0.58
CA ALA A 177 -9.27 26.16 0.06
C ALA A 177 -9.71 27.03 1.26
N GLU A 178 -8.78 27.46 2.09
CA GLU A 178 -9.02 28.35 3.23
C GLU A 178 -9.56 29.72 2.79
N ASN A 179 -9.01 30.29 1.71
CA ASN A 179 -9.53 31.51 1.09
C ASN A 179 -10.97 31.36 0.57
N SER A 180 -11.41 30.11 0.35
CA SER A 180 -12.78 29.75 -0.06
C SER A 180 -13.68 29.36 1.12
N GLY A 181 -13.17 29.42 2.37
CA GLY A 181 -13.91 29.16 3.61
C GLY A 181 -13.83 27.72 4.14
N THR A 182 -13.08 26.81 3.51
CA THR A 182 -12.82 25.47 4.03
C THR A 182 -11.72 25.51 5.08
N ARG A 183 -11.97 24.95 6.27
CA ARG A 183 -10.92 24.79 7.29
C ARG A 183 -10.05 23.59 6.93
N VAL A 184 -8.74 23.79 6.85
CA VAL A 184 -7.77 22.75 6.51
C VAL A 184 -6.80 22.53 7.66
N ALA A 185 -6.43 21.28 7.91
CA ALA A 185 -5.27 20.90 8.71
C ALA A 185 -4.42 19.93 7.89
N THR A 186 -3.10 19.93 8.13
CA THR A 186 -2.18 19.08 7.37
C THR A 186 -1.34 18.22 8.31
N VAL A 187 -1.17 16.95 7.96
CA VAL A 187 -0.21 16.02 8.57
C VAL A 187 0.77 15.59 7.49
N VAL A 188 2.04 15.98 7.65
CA VAL A 188 3.14 15.58 6.77
C VAL A 188 3.83 14.36 7.38
N THR A 189 3.83 13.24 6.67
CA THR A 189 4.50 11.99 7.10
C THR A 189 5.97 12.01 6.69
N ASN A 190 6.87 11.62 7.61
CA ASN A 190 8.33 11.71 7.44
C ASN A 190 9.06 10.59 8.20
N ASP A 191 8.64 9.37 7.98
CA ASP A 191 8.98 8.18 8.76
C ASP A 191 10.22 7.42 8.31
N ASP A 192 10.73 7.67 7.08
CA ASP A 192 11.85 6.93 6.53
C ASP A 192 13.17 7.29 7.23
N VAL A 193 13.74 6.31 7.95
CA VAL A 193 15.00 6.50 8.68
C VAL A 193 16.24 6.29 7.79
N ALA A 194 16.06 5.89 6.53
CA ALA A 194 17.18 5.63 5.64
C ALA A 194 18.01 6.88 5.36
N VAL A 195 17.37 8.02 5.16
CA VAL A 195 18.01 9.30 4.84
C VAL A 195 17.41 10.42 5.66
N GLN A 196 18.23 11.43 5.99
CA GLN A 196 17.74 12.64 6.67
C GLN A 196 17.34 13.73 5.68
N ASP A 197 18.02 13.81 4.55
CA ASP A 197 17.73 14.68 3.42
C ASP A 197 18.00 13.93 2.14
N SER A 198 17.15 14.11 1.13
CA SER A 198 17.32 13.53 -0.21
C SER A 198 17.33 14.61 -1.27
N LEU A 199 17.59 14.24 -2.52
CA LEU A 199 17.52 15.17 -3.66
C LEU A 199 16.10 15.73 -3.89
N TYR A 200 15.07 15.05 -3.36
CA TYR A 200 13.65 15.34 -3.60
C TYR A 200 12.91 15.76 -2.34
N THR A 201 13.60 15.85 -1.18
CA THR A 201 12.93 16.02 0.12
C THR A 201 13.85 16.79 1.07
N ALA A 202 13.34 17.86 1.66
CA ALA A 202 13.95 18.42 2.86
C ALA A 202 13.48 17.59 4.08
N GLY A 203 14.40 16.99 4.79
CA GLY A 203 14.10 16.04 5.85
C GLY A 203 13.82 14.62 5.33
N ARG A 204 13.22 13.79 6.17
CA ARG A 204 12.93 12.38 5.87
C ARG A 204 11.77 12.22 4.91
N ARG A 205 11.85 11.23 4.02
CA ARG A 205 10.75 10.84 3.14
C ARG A 205 9.56 10.30 3.95
N GLY A 206 8.34 10.53 3.45
CA GLY A 206 7.12 9.88 3.94
C GLY A 206 6.85 8.59 3.17
N VAL A 207 6.73 7.47 3.87
CA VAL A 207 6.53 6.15 3.27
C VAL A 207 5.46 5.34 4.03
N GLY A 208 5.79 4.24 4.68
CA GLY A 208 4.83 3.28 5.24
C GLY A 208 3.88 3.84 6.30
N VAL A 209 4.32 4.78 7.12
CA VAL A 209 3.46 5.43 8.13
C VAL A 209 2.28 6.17 7.50
N THR A 210 2.39 6.61 6.25
CA THR A 210 1.28 7.27 5.53
C THR A 210 0.01 6.41 5.52
N VAL A 211 0.14 5.12 5.23
CA VAL A 211 -1.00 4.16 5.25
C VAL A 211 -1.61 4.06 6.65
N LEU A 212 -0.79 4.08 7.68
CA LEU A 212 -1.23 4.00 9.07
C LEU A 212 -1.95 5.29 9.51
N VAL A 213 -1.45 6.46 9.10
CA VAL A 213 -2.11 7.75 9.33
C VAL A 213 -3.47 7.79 8.63
N GLU A 214 -3.54 7.39 7.36
CA GLU A 214 -4.80 7.34 6.60
C GLU A 214 -5.84 6.45 7.28
N LYS A 215 -5.44 5.25 7.77
CA LYS A 215 -6.34 4.32 8.45
C LYS A 215 -6.79 4.83 9.82
N ILE A 216 -5.86 5.31 10.64
CA ILE A 216 -6.15 5.69 12.03
C ILE A 216 -6.92 7.01 12.07
N CYS A 217 -6.54 8.01 11.25
CA CYS A 217 -7.30 9.26 11.12
C CYS A 217 -8.67 9.04 10.50
N GLY A 218 -8.81 8.12 9.52
CA GLY A 218 -10.08 7.72 8.95
C GLY A 218 -11.03 7.17 10.02
N ALA A 219 -10.55 6.29 10.88
CA ALA A 219 -11.32 5.76 11.99
C ALA A 219 -11.71 6.85 13.01
N ALA A 220 -10.83 7.80 13.31
CA ALA A 220 -11.09 8.92 14.20
C ALA A 220 -12.19 9.84 13.64
N ALA A 221 -12.11 10.18 12.36
CA ALA A 221 -13.11 10.99 11.66
C ALA A 221 -14.48 10.29 11.58
N GLU A 222 -14.52 8.97 11.33
CA GLU A 222 -15.78 8.20 11.35
C GLU A 222 -16.46 8.16 12.74
N ARG A 223 -15.68 8.38 13.80
CA ARG A 223 -16.21 8.53 15.18
C ARG A 223 -16.70 9.93 15.50
N GLY A 224 -16.60 10.87 14.57
CA GLY A 224 -17.04 12.25 14.72
C GLY A 224 -16.08 13.14 15.53
N LEU A 225 -14.80 12.80 15.61
CA LEU A 225 -13.80 13.70 16.21
C LEU A 225 -13.65 14.94 15.34
N ASP A 226 -13.40 16.09 15.97
CA ASP A 226 -13.18 17.34 15.26
C ASP A 226 -11.81 17.39 14.55
N LEU A 227 -11.63 18.40 13.68
CA LEU A 227 -10.44 18.52 12.84
C LEU A 227 -9.14 18.58 13.66
N ALA A 228 -9.13 19.30 14.77
CA ALA A 228 -7.94 19.44 15.61
C ALA A 228 -7.55 18.09 16.27
N ALA A 229 -8.54 17.34 16.75
CA ALA A 229 -8.34 16.03 17.36
C ALA A 229 -7.85 15.00 16.33
N VAL A 230 -8.45 14.98 15.12
CA VAL A 230 -8.02 14.07 14.03
C VAL A 230 -6.59 14.40 13.59
N ALA A 231 -6.26 15.68 13.44
CA ALA A 231 -4.90 16.11 13.09
C ALA A 231 -3.88 15.75 14.18
N ALA A 232 -4.22 15.94 15.46
CA ALA A 232 -3.34 15.56 16.59
C ALA A 232 -3.06 14.04 16.60
N ILE A 233 -4.07 13.21 16.32
CA ILE A 233 -3.90 11.75 16.18
C ILE A 233 -2.96 11.43 15.00
N GLY A 234 -3.12 12.09 13.85
CA GLY A 234 -2.24 11.89 12.70
C GLY A 234 -0.79 12.26 13.01
N GLN A 235 -0.55 13.39 13.68
CA GLN A 235 0.77 13.80 14.15
C GLN A 235 1.37 12.80 15.15
N LYS A 236 0.56 12.28 16.07
CA LYS A 236 0.95 11.23 17.03
C LYS A 236 1.40 9.96 16.30
N VAL A 237 0.63 9.47 15.32
CA VAL A 237 0.99 8.30 14.52
C VAL A 237 2.31 8.54 13.78
N ASN A 238 2.48 9.69 13.13
CA ASN A 238 3.72 10.03 12.45
C ASN A 238 4.92 10.12 13.42
N GLY A 239 4.72 10.70 14.59
CA GLY A 239 5.76 10.81 15.61
C GLY A 239 6.20 9.45 16.18
N MET A 240 5.28 8.48 16.23
CA MET A 240 5.49 7.15 16.83
C MET A 240 5.79 6.04 15.83
N GLY A 241 5.88 6.36 14.54
CA GLY A 241 6.17 5.41 13.47
C GLY A 241 7.52 5.65 12.79
N ARG A 242 8.21 4.58 12.38
CA ARG A 242 9.44 4.63 11.60
C ARG A 242 9.47 3.52 10.58
N SER A 243 10.10 3.82 9.44
CA SER A 243 10.18 2.91 8.31
C SER A 243 11.58 2.83 7.75
N MET A 244 11.90 1.70 7.14
CA MET A 244 13.07 1.51 6.30
C MET A 244 12.79 0.46 5.23
N GLY A 245 13.28 0.69 4.00
CA GLY A 245 13.06 -0.20 2.87
C GLY A 245 14.36 -0.70 2.24
N MET A 246 14.23 -1.71 1.35
CA MET A 246 15.31 -2.19 0.50
C MET A 246 14.75 -2.66 -0.85
N ALA A 247 15.62 -2.69 -1.88
CA ALA A 247 15.29 -3.22 -3.20
C ALA A 247 16.23 -4.35 -3.62
N LEU A 248 15.64 -5.31 -4.34
CA LEU A 248 16.33 -6.38 -5.06
C LEU A 248 16.40 -6.11 -6.57
N THR A 249 15.45 -5.31 -7.09
CA THR A 249 15.44 -4.88 -8.49
C THR A 249 15.01 -3.43 -8.58
N SER A 250 15.29 -2.80 -9.72
CA SER A 250 14.70 -1.53 -10.10
C SER A 250 13.24 -1.70 -10.54
N CYS A 251 12.57 -0.58 -10.83
CA CYS A 251 11.29 -0.53 -11.54
C CYS A 251 11.43 0.26 -12.84
N THR A 252 10.48 0.07 -13.76
CA THR A 252 10.48 0.73 -15.07
C THR A 252 9.27 1.63 -15.19
N ILE A 253 9.49 2.95 -15.29
CA ILE A 253 8.45 3.93 -15.57
C ILE A 253 8.00 3.76 -17.04
N PRO A 254 6.70 3.54 -17.32
CA PRO A 254 6.21 3.31 -18.67
C PRO A 254 6.62 4.37 -19.68
N ALA A 255 6.55 5.65 -19.33
CA ALA A 255 6.91 6.74 -20.23
C ALA A 255 8.44 6.84 -20.49
N ALA A 256 9.28 6.34 -19.58
CA ALA A 256 10.73 6.34 -19.74
C ALA A 256 11.24 5.11 -20.49
N GLY A 257 10.51 3.99 -20.46
CA GLY A 257 10.86 2.73 -21.12
C GLY A 257 12.13 2.06 -20.59
N LYS A 258 12.71 2.54 -19.49
CA LYS A 258 13.97 2.05 -18.90
C LYS A 258 13.90 2.03 -17.37
N PRO A 259 14.73 1.19 -16.72
CA PRO A 259 14.84 1.15 -15.26
C PRO A 259 15.17 2.52 -14.66
N THR A 260 14.65 2.79 -13.46
CA THR A 260 14.92 4.04 -12.71
C THR A 260 16.35 4.11 -12.16
N PHE A 261 16.94 2.96 -11.90
CA PHE A 261 18.35 2.81 -11.51
C PHE A 261 18.86 1.42 -11.93
N GLU A 262 20.17 1.23 -11.90
CA GLU A 262 20.80 -0.07 -12.16
C GLU A 262 21.18 -0.74 -10.84
N LEU A 263 20.95 -2.04 -10.73
CA LEU A 263 21.34 -2.88 -9.60
C LEU A 263 21.86 -4.21 -10.14
N GLY A 264 23.02 -4.66 -9.67
CA GLY A 264 23.62 -5.92 -10.08
C GLY A 264 22.78 -7.13 -9.61
N GLU A 265 22.85 -8.25 -10.35
CA GLU A 265 22.07 -9.48 -10.06
C GLU A 265 22.35 -10.07 -8.67
N VAL A 266 23.50 -9.78 -8.07
CA VAL A 266 23.92 -10.27 -6.75
C VAL A 266 24.06 -9.15 -5.72
N GLU A 267 23.38 -8.04 -5.96
CA GLU A 267 23.37 -6.86 -5.10
C GLU A 267 21.96 -6.55 -4.59
N MET A 268 21.89 -5.85 -3.46
CA MET A 268 20.68 -5.24 -2.93
C MET A 268 20.96 -3.81 -2.48
N GLU A 269 19.97 -2.92 -2.63
CA GLU A 269 20.04 -1.52 -2.22
C GLU A 269 19.31 -1.36 -0.89
N ILE A 270 20.02 -0.96 0.17
CA ILE A 270 19.46 -0.76 1.51
C ILE A 270 19.08 0.71 1.70
N GLY A 271 17.82 0.96 2.08
CA GLY A 271 17.29 2.31 2.31
C GLY A 271 16.76 2.99 1.04
N ILE A 272 16.42 2.21 0.01
CA ILE A 272 15.82 2.72 -1.24
C ILE A 272 14.54 3.51 -1.00
N GLY A 273 14.30 4.55 -1.79
CA GLY A 273 13.03 5.27 -1.84
C GLY A 273 12.01 4.62 -2.75
N ILE A 274 10.74 5.00 -2.58
CA ILE A 274 9.62 4.41 -3.35
C ILE A 274 9.57 4.88 -4.81
N HIS A 275 10.37 5.87 -5.22
CA HIS A 275 10.54 6.28 -6.61
C HIS A 275 11.89 5.79 -7.20
N GLY A 276 12.63 4.94 -6.47
CA GLY A 276 13.98 4.51 -6.84
C GLY A 276 15.06 5.52 -6.46
N GLU A 277 14.79 6.41 -5.50
CA GLU A 277 15.81 7.31 -4.98
C GLU A 277 16.88 6.52 -4.23
N PRO A 278 18.18 6.86 -4.39
CA PRO A 278 19.28 6.13 -3.77
C PRO A 278 19.08 5.94 -2.26
N GLY A 279 19.39 4.74 -1.78
CA GLY A 279 19.39 4.38 -0.38
C GLY A 279 20.67 4.83 0.35
N ARG A 280 20.98 4.10 1.42
CA ARG A 280 22.20 4.34 2.22
C ARG A 280 23.43 3.73 1.58
N TYR A 281 23.31 2.50 1.09
CA TYR A 281 24.40 1.73 0.51
C TYR A 281 23.89 0.48 -0.19
N ARG A 282 24.78 -0.09 -1.01
CA ARG A 282 24.61 -1.41 -1.62
C ARG A 282 25.42 -2.45 -0.89
N GLU A 283 24.89 -3.65 -0.82
CA GLU A 283 25.62 -4.81 -0.29
C GLU A 283 25.28 -6.07 -1.11
N PRO A 284 26.10 -7.14 -1.03
CA PRO A 284 25.79 -8.41 -1.68
C PRO A 284 24.45 -8.99 -1.21
N LEU A 285 23.73 -9.65 -2.12
CA LEU A 285 22.49 -10.34 -1.83
C LEU A 285 22.65 -11.29 -0.63
N ALA A 286 21.75 -11.19 0.34
CA ALA A 286 21.76 -11.98 1.57
C ALA A 286 20.39 -12.58 1.88
N GLY A 287 20.32 -13.50 2.84
CA GLY A 287 19.07 -14.13 3.25
C GLY A 287 18.17 -13.21 4.07
N ALA A 288 16.89 -13.57 4.19
CA ALA A 288 15.83 -12.79 4.84
C ALA A 288 16.18 -12.37 6.28
N ALA A 289 16.84 -13.20 7.08
CA ALA A 289 17.26 -12.88 8.44
C ALA A 289 18.21 -11.66 8.47
N HIS A 290 19.21 -11.66 7.58
CA HIS A 290 20.15 -10.54 7.46
C HIS A 290 19.45 -9.26 6.97
N VAL A 291 18.60 -9.38 5.95
CA VAL A 291 17.82 -8.25 5.44
C VAL A 291 16.93 -7.65 6.55
N ALA A 292 16.23 -8.50 7.30
CA ALA A 292 15.40 -8.04 8.42
C ALA A 292 16.19 -7.28 9.48
N GLU A 293 17.39 -7.74 9.84
CA GLU A 293 18.29 -7.03 10.77
C GLU A 293 18.68 -5.65 10.22
N ARG A 294 19.03 -5.57 8.91
CA ARG A 294 19.38 -4.30 8.25
C ARG A 294 18.25 -3.28 8.23
N LEU A 295 16.99 -3.73 8.21
CA LEU A 295 15.82 -2.86 8.18
C LEU A 295 15.30 -2.52 9.59
N VAL A 296 15.25 -3.48 10.51
CA VAL A 296 14.64 -3.30 11.82
C VAL A 296 15.56 -2.54 12.80
N GLU A 297 16.87 -2.85 12.83
CA GLU A 297 17.78 -2.23 13.78
C GLU A 297 17.85 -0.69 13.65
N PRO A 298 17.96 -0.09 12.44
CA PRO A 298 17.92 1.35 12.30
C PRO A 298 16.61 1.98 12.77
N VAL A 299 15.47 1.29 12.58
CA VAL A 299 14.15 1.73 13.05
C VAL A 299 14.10 1.74 14.57
N LEU A 300 14.59 0.69 15.23
CA LEU A 300 14.65 0.58 16.70
C LEU A 300 15.60 1.60 17.33
N LEU A 301 16.69 1.95 16.64
CA LEU A 301 17.65 2.94 17.11
C LEU A 301 17.14 4.38 17.01
N ASP A 302 16.37 4.68 15.96
CA ASP A 302 15.84 6.03 15.70
C ASP A 302 14.70 6.42 16.63
N LEU A 303 13.74 5.55 16.81
CA LEU A 303 12.67 5.69 17.80
C LEU A 303 12.93 4.68 18.92
N PRO A 304 13.33 5.14 20.13
CA PRO A 304 13.73 4.20 21.17
C PRO A 304 12.54 3.39 21.67
N PHE A 305 12.45 2.16 21.19
CA PHE A 305 11.55 1.15 21.70
C PHE A 305 12.12 0.56 23.00
N ARG A 306 11.25 0.19 23.93
CA ARG A 306 11.63 -0.38 25.21
C ARG A 306 11.03 -1.77 25.35
N SER A 307 11.67 -2.60 26.15
CA SER A 307 11.08 -3.88 26.54
C SER A 307 9.70 -3.66 27.18
N GLY A 308 8.70 -4.37 26.70
CA GLY A 308 7.29 -4.23 27.07
C GLY A 308 6.48 -3.31 26.15
N ASP A 309 7.10 -2.60 25.21
CA ASP A 309 6.34 -1.82 24.23
C ASP A 309 5.60 -2.75 23.26
N GLY A 310 4.34 -2.39 22.95
CA GLY A 310 3.54 -3.01 21.90
C GLY A 310 3.67 -2.25 20.58
N VAL A 311 3.75 -2.97 19.46
CA VAL A 311 3.84 -2.35 18.12
C VAL A 311 2.87 -2.93 17.12
N LEU A 312 2.52 -2.12 16.12
CA LEU A 312 2.05 -2.60 14.83
C LEU A 312 3.27 -2.78 13.94
N ALA A 313 3.49 -4.00 13.45
CA ALA A 313 4.52 -4.31 12.48
C ALA A 313 3.91 -4.40 11.07
N PHE A 314 4.35 -3.53 10.18
CA PHE A 314 3.92 -3.49 8.79
C PHE A 314 5.08 -3.94 7.90
N VAL A 315 4.91 -5.09 7.24
CA VAL A 315 5.83 -5.62 6.22
C VAL A 315 5.20 -5.40 4.86
N ASN A 316 5.76 -4.47 4.13
CA ASN A 316 5.23 -4.02 2.85
C ASN A 316 6.10 -4.48 1.68
N GLY A 317 5.47 -5.11 0.68
CA GLY A 317 6.11 -5.43 -0.59
C GLY A 317 6.09 -4.22 -1.54
N MET A 318 7.16 -4.04 -2.30
CA MET A 318 7.29 -2.90 -3.21
C MET A 318 6.67 -3.14 -4.59
N GLY A 319 5.94 -4.25 -4.79
CA GLY A 319 5.20 -4.59 -6.01
C GLY A 319 5.65 -5.90 -6.64
N GLY A 320 6.94 -6.15 -6.76
CA GLY A 320 7.51 -7.34 -7.37
C GLY A 320 7.81 -8.51 -6.41
N THR A 321 7.63 -8.33 -5.10
CA THR A 321 7.94 -9.37 -4.11
C THR A 321 6.73 -10.26 -3.82
N PRO A 322 6.85 -11.60 -3.95
CA PRO A 322 5.78 -12.53 -3.64
C PRO A 322 5.36 -12.49 -2.16
N LEU A 323 4.06 -12.68 -1.91
CA LEU A 323 3.52 -12.64 -0.54
C LEU A 323 4.16 -13.66 0.40
N ILE A 324 4.60 -14.82 -0.10
CA ILE A 324 5.30 -15.84 0.70
C ILE A 324 6.62 -15.28 1.27
N GLU A 325 7.34 -14.48 0.52
CA GLU A 325 8.58 -13.84 0.96
C GLU A 325 8.31 -12.74 2.01
N LEU A 326 7.21 -12.00 1.86
CA LEU A 326 6.79 -11.01 2.87
C LEU A 326 6.44 -11.68 4.21
N TYR A 327 5.84 -12.88 4.19
CA TYR A 327 5.60 -13.63 5.43
C TYR A 327 6.89 -14.19 6.04
N LEU A 328 7.87 -14.59 5.22
CA LEU A 328 9.20 -14.96 5.72
C LEU A 328 9.86 -13.74 6.42
N MET A 329 9.82 -12.58 5.77
CA MET A 329 10.32 -11.32 6.37
C MET A 329 9.61 -10.99 7.67
N PHE A 330 8.27 -11.13 7.73
CA PHE A 330 7.50 -10.90 8.95
C PHE A 330 7.94 -11.81 10.10
N GLY A 331 8.21 -13.10 9.82
CA GLY A 331 8.73 -14.05 10.82
C GLY A 331 10.07 -13.59 11.41
N GLU A 332 10.99 -13.09 10.56
CA GLU A 332 12.28 -12.56 11.01
C GLU A 332 12.13 -11.25 11.81
N VAL A 333 11.26 -10.34 11.35
CA VAL A 333 10.94 -9.10 12.09
C VAL A 333 10.42 -9.44 13.49
N GLN A 334 9.47 -10.38 13.60
CA GLN A 334 8.92 -10.81 14.88
C GLN A 334 10.01 -11.39 15.80
N ARG A 335 10.91 -12.21 15.25
CA ARG A 335 12.05 -12.79 15.98
C ARG A 335 12.97 -11.72 16.55
N ILE A 336 13.32 -10.71 15.75
CA ILE A 336 14.19 -9.60 16.17
C ILE A 336 13.50 -8.79 17.27
N LEU A 337 12.24 -8.39 17.07
CA LEU A 337 11.47 -7.61 18.06
C LEU A 337 11.34 -8.34 19.38
N ALA A 338 11.08 -9.66 19.37
CA ALA A 338 11.05 -10.48 20.57
C ALA A 338 12.39 -10.48 21.31
N GLY A 339 13.52 -10.48 20.59
CA GLY A 339 14.87 -10.36 21.15
C GLY A 339 15.10 -9.04 21.90
N HIS A 340 14.41 -7.96 21.47
CA HIS A 340 14.41 -6.66 22.16
C HIS A 340 13.31 -6.51 23.23
N GLY A 341 12.50 -7.55 23.46
CA GLY A 341 11.37 -7.51 24.39
C GLY A 341 10.19 -6.68 23.90
N VAL A 342 10.11 -6.40 22.60
CA VAL A 342 9.02 -5.67 21.94
C VAL A 342 7.99 -6.67 21.42
N THR A 343 6.70 -6.42 21.70
CA THR A 343 5.60 -7.31 21.32
C THR A 343 4.89 -6.81 20.07
N VAL A 344 4.72 -7.67 19.07
CA VAL A 344 3.85 -7.38 17.92
C VAL A 344 2.40 -7.60 18.31
N GLU A 345 1.66 -6.53 18.55
CA GLU A 345 0.24 -6.57 18.91
C GLU A 345 -0.67 -6.58 17.67
N ARG A 346 -0.25 -5.88 16.61
CA ARG A 346 -0.97 -5.82 15.34
C ARG A 346 0.02 -5.96 14.19
N SER A 347 -0.47 -6.45 13.07
CA SER A 347 0.36 -6.64 11.87
C SER A 347 -0.38 -6.26 10.59
N LEU A 348 0.38 -5.86 9.60
CA LEU A 348 -0.05 -5.68 8.22
C LEU A 348 1.03 -6.28 7.32
N VAL A 349 0.68 -7.26 6.48
CA VAL A 349 1.63 -7.91 5.57
C VAL A 349 1.03 -7.96 4.17
N GLY A 350 1.73 -7.39 3.20
CA GLY A 350 1.26 -7.34 1.81
C GLY A 350 1.84 -6.13 1.07
N SER A 351 1.40 -5.89 -0.15
CA SER A 351 1.81 -4.74 -0.97
C SER A 351 0.76 -3.65 -0.85
N TYR A 352 1.07 -2.58 -0.12
CA TYR A 352 0.16 -1.48 0.20
C TYR A 352 0.71 -0.10 -0.19
N ILE A 353 2.03 0.01 -0.33
CA ILE A 353 2.73 1.14 -0.89
C ILE A 353 3.85 0.59 -1.77
N THR A 354 3.64 0.61 -3.08
CA THR A 354 4.50 -0.05 -4.05
C THR A 354 5.41 0.94 -4.79
N SER A 355 6.24 0.43 -5.65
CA SER A 355 7.07 1.16 -6.60
C SER A 355 7.01 0.41 -7.94
N LEU A 356 5.84 0.43 -8.57
CA LEU A 356 5.54 -0.36 -9.77
C LEU A 356 5.87 -1.86 -9.55
N GLU A 357 6.78 -2.43 -10.33
CA GLU A 357 7.23 -3.83 -10.24
C GLU A 357 8.54 -4.02 -9.45
N MET A 358 9.00 -3.05 -8.68
CA MET A 358 10.22 -3.20 -7.86
C MET A 358 10.13 -4.42 -6.95
N ALA A 359 11.07 -5.33 -7.04
CA ALA A 359 11.23 -6.38 -6.04
C ALA A 359 11.99 -5.81 -4.85
N GLY A 360 11.47 -6.04 -3.66
CA GLY A 360 11.97 -5.50 -2.41
C GLY A 360 10.86 -5.41 -1.37
N CYS A 361 11.21 -4.92 -0.20
CA CYS A 361 10.25 -4.70 0.87
C CYS A 361 10.64 -3.51 1.75
N SER A 362 9.67 -3.04 2.53
CA SER A 362 9.91 -2.10 3.62
C SER A 362 9.28 -2.60 4.92
N ILE A 363 9.91 -2.21 6.03
CA ILE A 363 9.41 -2.48 7.39
C ILE A 363 9.02 -1.15 8.00
N THR A 364 7.79 -1.09 8.52
CA THR A 364 7.31 0.03 9.32
C THR A 364 6.93 -0.49 10.70
N LEU A 365 7.43 0.15 11.74
CA LEU A 365 7.03 -0.11 13.11
C LEU A 365 6.31 1.12 13.66
N LEU A 366 5.10 0.93 14.15
CA LEU A 366 4.34 1.95 14.87
C LEU A 366 4.18 1.53 16.33
N LYS A 367 4.71 2.32 17.26
CA LYS A 367 4.48 2.12 18.69
C LYS A 367 3.02 2.36 19.02
N LEU A 368 2.39 1.42 19.69
CA LEU A 368 0.97 1.43 20.00
C LEU A 368 0.70 1.88 21.44
N ASP A 369 -0.45 2.49 21.62
CA ASP A 369 -1.17 2.62 22.87
C ASP A 369 -2.64 2.22 22.68
N ASP A 370 -3.42 2.20 23.76
CA ASP A 370 -4.82 1.78 23.74
C ASP A 370 -5.70 2.58 22.75
N GLU A 371 -5.38 3.86 22.53
CA GLU A 371 -6.13 4.69 21.59
C GLU A 371 -5.85 4.27 20.15
N LEU A 372 -4.58 4.12 19.79
CA LEU A 372 -4.16 3.71 18.44
C LEU A 372 -4.64 2.30 18.11
N VAL A 373 -4.59 1.37 19.08
CA VAL A 373 -5.15 0.02 18.93
C VAL A 373 -6.64 0.08 18.60
N ARG A 374 -7.44 0.84 19.37
CA ARG A 374 -8.89 0.96 19.12
C ARG A 374 -9.21 1.61 17.77
N LEU A 375 -8.39 2.56 17.31
CA LEU A 375 -8.59 3.21 16.02
C LEU A 375 -8.13 2.32 14.86
N TRP A 376 -7.05 1.57 15.04
CA TRP A 376 -6.59 0.58 14.06
C TRP A 376 -7.61 -0.54 13.86
N ASP A 377 -8.15 -1.09 14.94
CA ASP A 377 -9.13 -2.19 14.90
C ASP A 377 -10.52 -1.75 14.41
N ALA A 378 -10.78 -0.45 14.32
CA ALA A 378 -12.06 0.06 13.82
C ALA A 378 -12.33 -0.36 12.38
N PRO A 379 -13.60 -0.55 11.99
CA PRO A 379 -13.99 -1.00 10.66
C PRO A 379 -13.41 -0.14 9.54
N VAL A 380 -13.02 -0.81 8.45
CA VAL A 380 -12.56 -0.18 7.21
C VAL A 380 -13.10 -0.93 6.00
N VAL A 381 -13.56 -0.19 4.99
CA VAL A 381 -14.08 -0.74 3.74
C VAL A 381 -13.59 0.14 2.59
N THR A 382 -12.47 -0.28 2.00
CA THR A 382 -11.88 0.33 0.81
C THR A 382 -11.51 -0.78 -0.19
N PRO A 383 -11.13 -0.47 -1.44
CA PRO A 383 -10.58 -1.48 -2.36
C PRO A 383 -9.35 -2.20 -1.82
N GLY A 384 -8.41 -1.47 -1.22
CA GLY A 384 -7.11 -1.99 -0.78
C GLY A 384 -7.08 -2.52 0.65
N LEU A 385 -8.07 -2.20 1.49
CA LEU A 385 -8.07 -2.59 2.89
C LEU A 385 -9.50 -2.83 3.40
N ARG A 386 -9.74 -4.00 4.04
CA ARG A 386 -11.07 -4.35 4.51
C ARG A 386 -11.04 -5.23 5.75
N TRP A 387 -11.69 -4.76 6.84
CA TRP A 387 -12.08 -5.57 7.99
C TRP A 387 -13.21 -4.91 8.78
N GLY A 388 -13.91 -5.70 9.61
CA GLY A 388 -14.93 -5.21 10.54
C GLY A 388 -16.15 -4.54 9.88
N GLY A 389 -16.38 -4.77 8.59
CA GLY A 389 -17.45 -4.16 7.80
C GLY A 389 -18.51 -5.16 7.36
#